data_63ca8ef437acaf8b1c5ae49a01c84a85
#
_entry.id   63ca8ef437acaf8b1c5ae49a01c84a85
#
_cell.length_a   1.000
_cell.length_b   1.000
_cell.length_c   1.000
_cell.angle_alpha   90.00
_cell.angle_beta   90.00
_cell.angle_gamma   90.00
#
_symmetry.space_group_name_H-M   'P 1'
#
loop_
_entity.id
_entity.type
_entity.pdbx_description
1 polymer ?
#
loop_
_entity_poly.entity_id
_entity_poly.type
_entity_poly.pdbx_seq_one_letter_code
_entity_poly.pdbx_strand_id
1 'polypeptide(L)'
;MAEVAFHLAFAATVRIGELLGLTWDCVDVSEEAIAENRAYIFINKQVERVSRNAVDELDAKEVILIFPSQRKNNKTVRLLKTPKTDTSERKVYIPKFVAQILVDIKKEQDELKDILGSEYQDYNLVMATTFGL
;
A
#
# COMPACT_ATOMS: atom_id res chain seq x y z
N MET A 1 8.38 5.23 -12.19
CA MET A 1 7.49 5.38 -13.37
C MET A 1 6.19 4.61 -13.21
N ALA A 2 6.24 3.35 -12.82
CA ALA A 2 5.03 2.56 -12.54
C ALA A 2 4.18 3.19 -11.43
N GLU A 3 4.79 3.76 -10.41
CA GLU A 3 4.11 4.44 -9.31
C GLU A 3 3.27 5.62 -9.80
N VAL A 4 3.82 6.44 -10.69
CA VAL A 4 3.11 7.60 -11.24
C VAL A 4 1.91 7.15 -12.07
N ALA A 5 2.09 6.15 -12.92
CA ALA A 5 1.01 5.60 -13.72
C ALA A 5 -0.11 5.02 -12.85
N PHE A 6 0.27 4.34 -11.79
CA PHE A 6 -0.67 3.75 -10.83
C PHE A 6 -1.46 4.83 -10.10
N HIS A 7 -0.77 5.88 -9.61
CA HIS A 7 -1.44 7.01 -8.96
C HIS A 7 -2.43 7.71 -9.90
N LEU A 8 -2.05 7.93 -11.15
CA LEU A 8 -2.92 8.57 -12.13
C LEU A 8 -4.15 7.73 -12.44
N ALA A 9 -3.99 6.41 -12.51
CA ALA A 9 -5.09 5.50 -12.78
C ALA A 9 -6.17 5.51 -11.69
N PHE A 10 -5.77 5.80 -10.45
CA PHE A 10 -6.66 5.77 -9.30
C PHE A 10 -6.98 7.14 -8.71
N ALA A 11 -6.49 8.23 -9.30
CA ALA A 11 -6.63 9.58 -8.75
C ALA A 11 -8.08 9.98 -8.45
N ALA A 12 -9.05 9.46 -9.22
CA ALA A 12 -10.46 9.78 -9.06
C ALA A 12 -11.21 8.84 -8.12
N THR A 13 -10.66 7.66 -7.78
CA THR A 13 -11.39 6.61 -7.07
C THR A 13 -10.76 6.21 -5.74
N VAL A 14 -9.45 6.43 -5.58
CA VAL A 14 -8.71 5.99 -4.39
C VAL A 14 -7.89 7.17 -3.86
N ARG A 15 -7.99 7.41 -2.55
CA ARG A 15 -7.17 8.44 -1.89
C ARG A 15 -5.73 7.97 -1.80
N ILE A 16 -4.78 8.91 -1.84
CA ILE A 16 -3.36 8.57 -1.81
C ILE A 16 -2.96 7.78 -0.56
N GLY A 17 -3.50 8.15 0.61
CA GLY A 17 -3.24 7.41 1.85
C GLY A 17 -3.73 5.96 1.79
N GLU A 18 -4.86 5.72 1.16
CA GLU A 18 -5.40 4.39 0.93
C GLU A 18 -4.50 3.58 -0.01
N LEU A 19 -4.03 4.21 -1.07
CA LEU A 19 -3.14 3.56 -2.04
C LEU A 19 -1.80 3.19 -1.40
N LEU A 20 -1.22 4.08 -0.60
CA LEU A 20 0.01 3.81 0.12
C LEU A 20 -0.14 2.69 1.16
N GLY A 21 -1.34 2.51 1.68
CA GLY A 21 -1.65 1.45 2.65
C GLY A 21 -2.07 0.12 2.02
N LEU A 22 -2.14 0.04 0.70
CA LEU A 22 -2.54 -1.18 0.01
C LEU A 22 -1.47 -2.26 0.16
N THR A 23 -1.91 -3.44 0.59
CA THR A 23 -1.05 -4.61 0.76
C THR A 23 -1.43 -5.70 -0.24
N TRP A 24 -0.48 -6.59 -0.54
CA TRP A 24 -0.67 -7.62 -1.58
C TRP A 24 -1.77 -8.63 -1.26
N ASP A 25 -2.07 -8.86 0.02
CA ASP A 25 -3.18 -9.74 0.42
C ASP A 25 -4.55 -9.16 0.06
N CYS A 26 -4.61 -7.87 -0.27
CA CYS A 26 -5.82 -7.17 -0.68
C CYS A 26 -5.89 -6.96 -2.20
N VAL A 27 -5.07 -7.65 -2.97
CA VAL A 27 -4.97 -7.49 -4.43
C VAL A 27 -5.21 -8.85 -5.10
N ASP A 28 -6.11 -8.90 -6.05
CA ASP A 28 -6.30 -10.07 -6.91
C ASP A 28 -5.96 -9.70 -8.36
N VAL A 29 -4.74 -10.04 -8.75
CA VAL A 29 -4.24 -9.87 -10.13
C VAL A 29 -3.78 -11.22 -10.69
N SER A 30 -4.44 -12.30 -10.31
CA SER A 30 -4.21 -13.63 -10.87
C SER A 30 -4.50 -13.63 -12.38
N GLU A 31 -3.88 -14.55 -13.10
CA GLU A 31 -4.10 -14.67 -14.55
C GLU A 31 -5.57 -14.86 -14.89
N GLU A 32 -6.28 -15.64 -14.10
CA GLU A 32 -7.72 -15.87 -14.27
C GLU A 32 -8.53 -14.60 -14.06
N ALA A 33 -8.25 -13.86 -12.99
CA ALA A 33 -8.96 -12.62 -12.69
C ALA A 33 -8.73 -11.59 -13.78
N ILE A 34 -7.51 -11.47 -14.29
CA ILE A 34 -7.20 -10.55 -15.39
C ILE A 34 -7.94 -10.96 -16.67
N ALA A 35 -7.90 -12.26 -17.02
CA ALA A 35 -8.55 -12.77 -18.22
C ALA A 35 -10.06 -12.54 -18.20
N GLU A 36 -10.68 -12.63 -17.03
CA GLU A 36 -12.13 -12.48 -16.87
C GLU A 36 -12.57 -11.06 -16.50
N ASN A 37 -11.65 -10.08 -16.52
CA ASN A 37 -11.92 -8.68 -16.14
C ASN A 37 -12.46 -8.53 -14.70
N ARG A 38 -12.03 -9.38 -13.79
CA ARG A 38 -12.43 -9.34 -12.37
C ARG A 38 -11.28 -9.10 -11.42
N ALA A 39 -10.13 -8.64 -11.92
CA ALA A 39 -9.03 -8.19 -11.07
C ALA A 39 -9.49 -7.02 -10.19
N TYR A 40 -9.07 -6.99 -8.93
CA TYR A 40 -9.51 -5.96 -8.00
C TYR A 40 -8.45 -5.64 -6.96
N ILE A 41 -8.65 -4.49 -6.33
CA ILE A 41 -7.99 -4.13 -5.08
C ILE A 41 -9.07 -3.96 -4.00
N PHE A 42 -8.74 -4.30 -2.77
CA PHE A 42 -9.64 -4.12 -1.63
C PHE A 42 -9.05 -3.06 -0.70
N ILE A 43 -9.78 -1.96 -0.52
CA ILE A 43 -9.34 -0.84 0.31
C ILE A 43 -9.86 -1.04 1.73
N ASN A 44 -8.96 -1.33 2.68
CA ASN A 44 -9.32 -1.52 4.09
C ASN A 44 -8.28 -0.94 5.05
N LYS A 45 -7.28 -0.23 4.52
CA LYS A 45 -6.20 0.37 5.30
C LYS A 45 -5.80 1.69 4.70
N GLN A 46 -5.16 2.53 5.49
CA GLN A 46 -4.57 3.78 4.98
C GLN A 46 -3.29 4.09 5.74
N VAL A 47 -2.38 4.80 5.07
CA VAL A 47 -1.19 5.37 5.70
C VAL A 47 -1.49 6.81 6.06
N GLU A 48 -1.19 7.18 7.29
CA GLU A 48 -1.37 8.54 7.78
C GLU A 48 -0.10 9.01 8.47
N ARG A 49 0.23 10.27 8.29
CA ARG A 49 1.35 10.90 8.98
C ARG A 49 0.79 11.65 10.19
N VAL A 50 1.30 11.33 11.36
CA VAL A 50 0.90 11.97 12.62
C VAL A 50 2.13 12.49 13.35
N SER A 51 1.94 13.49 14.25
CA SER A 51 3.03 13.93 15.09
C SER A 51 3.38 12.84 16.10
N ARG A 52 4.66 12.76 16.50
CA ARG A 52 5.10 11.77 17.50
C ARG A 52 4.37 11.93 18.82
N ASN A 53 4.03 13.17 19.19
CA ASN A 53 3.29 13.44 20.42
C ASN A 53 1.85 12.93 20.36
N ALA A 54 1.27 12.83 19.16
CA ALA A 54 -0.10 12.37 18.98
C ALA A 54 -0.22 10.84 18.93
N VAL A 55 0.90 10.12 18.77
CA VAL A 55 0.88 8.64 18.67
C VAL A 55 0.28 8.01 19.94
N ASP A 56 0.62 8.55 21.09
CA ASP A 56 0.13 8.04 22.38
C ASP A 56 -1.37 8.27 22.59
N GLU A 57 -1.95 9.24 21.87
CA GLU A 57 -3.38 9.57 21.94
C GLU A 57 -4.22 8.73 20.97
N LEU A 58 -3.58 7.97 20.08
CA LEU A 58 -4.28 7.15 19.10
C LEU A 58 -4.88 5.90 19.76
N ASP A 59 -6.04 5.49 19.25
CA ASP A 59 -6.63 4.22 19.64
C ASP A 59 -5.74 3.09 19.08
N ALA A 60 -5.15 2.32 19.97
CA ALA A 60 -4.26 1.21 19.61
C ALA A 60 -4.95 0.16 18.74
N LYS A 61 -6.27 0.07 18.77
CA LYS A 61 -7.04 -0.87 17.95
C LYS A 61 -7.05 -0.49 16.48
N GLU A 62 -6.89 0.80 16.17
CA GLU A 62 -6.89 1.29 14.79
C GLU A 62 -5.50 1.21 14.14
N VAL A 63 -4.44 1.19 14.93
CA VAL A 63 -3.06 1.18 14.44
C VAL A 63 -2.61 -0.25 14.17
N ILE A 64 -2.27 -0.53 12.90
CA ILE A 64 -1.76 -1.84 12.49
C ILE A 64 -0.24 -1.88 12.63
N LEU A 65 0.44 -0.81 12.20
CA LEU A 65 1.89 -0.76 12.13
C LEU A 65 2.36 0.70 12.16
N ILE A 66 3.46 0.95 12.87
CA ILE A 66 4.16 2.23 12.84
C ILE A 66 5.44 2.01 12.03
N PHE A 67 5.60 2.75 10.93
CA PHE A 67 6.77 2.62 10.07
C PHE A 67 8.00 3.26 10.73
N PRO A 68 9.19 2.65 10.58
CA PRO A 68 10.41 3.26 11.11
C PRO A 68 10.69 4.59 10.43
N SER A 69 11.19 5.56 11.22
CA SER A 69 11.55 6.86 10.69
C SER A 69 12.86 6.75 9.89
N GLN A 70 12.86 7.27 8.67
CA GLN A 70 14.04 7.31 7.81
C GLN A 70 14.90 8.55 8.04
N ARG A 71 14.40 9.54 8.81
CA ARG A 71 15.11 10.80 9.09
C ARG A 71 15.29 10.97 10.59
N LYS A 72 16.50 11.36 11.00
CA LYS A 72 16.87 11.46 12.41
C LYS A 72 16.09 12.48 13.23
N ASN A 73 15.55 13.53 12.63
CA ASN A 73 14.86 14.61 13.34
C ASN A 73 13.40 14.76 12.93
N ASN A 74 12.75 13.65 12.66
CA ASN A 74 11.37 13.69 12.19
C ASN A 74 10.42 13.89 13.37
N LYS A 75 9.65 14.98 13.32
CA LYS A 75 8.61 15.27 14.31
C LYS A 75 7.34 14.48 14.05
N THR A 76 7.26 13.78 12.92
CA THR A 76 6.12 12.99 12.52
C THR A 76 6.51 11.56 12.25
N VAL A 77 5.56 10.65 12.41
CA VAL A 77 5.70 9.25 12.03
C VAL A 77 4.59 8.88 11.05
N ARG A 78 4.89 7.94 10.16
CA ARG A 78 3.87 7.33 9.30
C ARG A 78 3.39 6.05 9.95
N LEU A 79 2.08 5.84 9.93
CA LEU A 79 1.49 4.62 10.45
C LEU A 79 0.47 4.07 9.49
N LEU A 80 0.29 2.76 9.56
CA LEU A 80 -0.74 2.03 8.84
C LEU A 80 -1.89 1.79 9.81
N LYS A 81 -3.08 2.19 9.42
CA LYS A 81 -4.25 2.04 10.28
C LYS A 81 -5.49 1.61 9.50
N THR A 82 -6.47 1.08 10.23
CA THR A 82 -7.79 0.80 9.67
C THR A 82 -8.58 2.09 9.52
N PRO A 83 -9.52 2.18 8.56
CA PRO A 83 -10.40 3.35 8.41
C PRO A 83 -11.27 3.52 9.65
N LYS A 84 -11.64 4.78 9.94
CA LYS A 84 -12.51 5.10 11.08
C LYS A 84 -13.94 4.57 10.92
N THR A 85 -14.37 4.31 9.70
CA THR A 85 -15.72 3.84 9.41
C THR A 85 -15.69 2.64 8.47
N ASP A 86 -16.58 1.69 8.68
CA ASP A 86 -16.71 0.50 7.83
C ASP A 86 -17.10 0.86 6.38
N THR A 87 -17.74 2.01 6.19
CA THR A 87 -18.14 2.48 4.86
C THR A 87 -16.95 2.86 3.97
N SER A 88 -15.75 3.03 4.56
CA SER A 88 -14.54 3.31 3.81
C SER A 88 -13.93 2.06 3.19
N GLU A 89 -14.32 0.87 3.66
CA GLU A 89 -13.86 -0.38 3.08
C GLU A 89 -14.61 -0.66 1.79
N ARG A 90 -13.88 -0.96 0.73
CA ARG A 90 -14.50 -1.21 -0.56
C ARG A 90 -13.61 -2.00 -1.50
N LYS A 91 -14.23 -2.75 -2.39
CA LYS A 91 -13.57 -3.45 -3.48
C LYS A 91 -13.63 -2.55 -4.72
N VAL A 92 -12.49 -2.33 -5.35
CA VAL A 92 -12.37 -1.55 -6.58
C VAL A 92 -11.88 -2.48 -7.69
N TYR A 93 -12.71 -2.71 -8.69
CA TYR A 93 -12.32 -3.50 -9.86
C TYR A 93 -11.41 -2.65 -10.75
N ILE A 94 -10.37 -3.27 -11.28
CA ILE A 94 -9.35 -2.58 -12.06
C ILE A 94 -9.30 -3.12 -13.49
N PRO A 95 -9.05 -2.25 -14.48
CA PRO A 95 -8.89 -2.70 -15.86
C PRO A 95 -7.59 -3.50 -16.05
N LYS A 96 -7.53 -4.23 -17.15
CA LYS A 96 -6.38 -5.12 -17.45
C LYS A 96 -5.05 -4.38 -17.44
N PHE A 97 -4.98 -3.16 -17.96
CA PHE A 97 -3.71 -2.43 -18.01
C PHE A 97 -3.21 -2.06 -16.61
N VAL A 98 -4.11 -1.74 -15.68
CA VAL A 98 -3.74 -1.46 -14.28
C VAL A 98 -3.30 -2.75 -13.59
N ALA A 99 -4.02 -3.85 -13.82
CA ALA A 99 -3.65 -5.14 -13.27
C ALA A 99 -2.26 -5.56 -13.74
N GLN A 100 -1.92 -5.30 -14.99
CA GLN A 100 -0.59 -5.60 -15.53
C GLN A 100 0.50 -4.77 -14.86
N ILE A 101 0.23 -3.50 -14.57
CA ILE A 101 1.15 -2.64 -13.81
C ILE A 101 1.44 -3.27 -12.45
N LEU A 102 0.41 -3.75 -11.76
CA LEU A 102 0.56 -4.41 -10.46
C LEU A 102 1.38 -5.68 -10.53
N VAL A 103 1.17 -6.49 -11.57
CA VAL A 103 1.96 -7.71 -11.80
C VAL A 103 3.44 -7.35 -11.98
N ASP A 104 3.73 -6.32 -12.75
CA ASP A 104 5.09 -5.86 -13.00
C ASP A 104 5.76 -5.33 -11.73
N ILE A 105 5.02 -4.57 -10.91
CA ILE A 105 5.50 -4.09 -9.60
C ILE A 105 5.84 -5.28 -8.70
N LYS A 106 5.00 -6.30 -8.67
CA LYS A 106 5.23 -7.49 -7.84
C LYS A 106 6.52 -8.20 -8.24
N LYS A 107 6.76 -8.34 -9.54
CA LYS A 107 7.99 -8.95 -10.05
C LYS A 107 9.23 -8.17 -9.63
N GLU A 108 9.19 -6.85 -9.76
CA GLU A 108 10.30 -5.98 -9.35
C GLU A 108 10.57 -6.11 -7.85
N GLN A 109 9.53 -6.14 -7.02
CA GLN A 109 9.69 -6.30 -5.58
C GLN A 109 10.28 -7.66 -5.22
N ASP A 110 9.84 -8.73 -5.88
CA ASP A 110 10.36 -10.06 -5.62
C ASP A 110 11.84 -10.17 -5.99
N GLU A 111 12.26 -9.54 -7.09
CA GLU A 111 13.66 -9.46 -7.48
C GLU A 111 14.49 -8.68 -6.45
N LEU A 112 13.98 -7.56 -5.96
CA LEU A 112 14.66 -6.77 -4.94
C LEU A 112 14.78 -7.52 -3.61
N LYS A 113 13.77 -8.29 -3.23
CA LYS A 113 13.84 -9.15 -2.04
C LYS A 113 14.95 -10.20 -2.17
N ASP A 114 15.10 -10.78 -3.34
CA ASP A 114 16.14 -11.77 -3.59
C ASP A 114 17.55 -11.15 -3.54
N ILE A 115 17.70 -9.92 -4.05
CA ILE A 115 18.97 -9.21 -4.07
C ILE A 115 19.36 -8.68 -2.69
N LEU A 116 18.42 -8.05 -2.00
CA LEU A 116 18.67 -7.38 -0.72
C LEU A 116 18.58 -8.31 0.49
N GLY A 117 17.84 -9.40 0.37
CA GLY A 117 17.64 -10.32 1.48
C GLY A 117 17.09 -9.63 2.71
N SER A 118 17.78 -9.71 3.84
CA SER A 118 17.33 -9.14 5.11
C SER A 118 17.32 -7.62 5.14
N GLU A 119 17.97 -6.95 4.19
CA GLU A 119 17.96 -5.48 4.10
C GLU A 119 16.63 -4.97 3.53
N TYR A 120 15.87 -5.82 2.84
CA TYR A 120 14.55 -5.46 2.34
C TYR A 120 13.54 -5.48 3.50
N GLN A 121 12.95 -4.33 3.79
CA GLN A 121 11.93 -4.22 4.85
C GLN A 121 10.56 -4.54 4.25
N ASP A 122 10.13 -5.80 4.41
CA ASP A 122 8.91 -6.31 3.79
C ASP A 122 7.69 -6.07 4.68
N TYR A 123 6.91 -5.07 4.33
CA TYR A 123 5.60 -4.79 4.95
C TYR A 123 4.44 -5.23 4.05
N ASN A 124 4.72 -6.00 3.01
CA ASN A 124 3.72 -6.48 2.06
C ASN A 124 3.02 -5.34 1.29
N LEU A 125 3.65 -4.18 1.20
CA LEU A 125 3.07 -3.01 0.54
C LEU A 125 3.23 -3.08 -0.96
N VAL A 126 2.17 -2.68 -1.68
CA VAL A 126 2.20 -2.55 -3.14
C VAL A 126 3.09 -1.36 -3.53
N MET A 127 2.88 -0.22 -2.88
CA MET A 127 3.65 1.01 -3.13
C MET A 127 4.82 1.09 -2.16
N ALA A 128 5.88 0.37 -2.48
CA ALA A 128 7.08 0.30 -1.65
C ALA A 128 8.26 0.98 -2.35
N THR A 129 9.19 1.51 -1.56
CA THR A 129 10.48 2.00 -2.10
C THR A 129 11.38 0.81 -2.43
N THR A 130 12.59 1.09 -2.95
CA THR A 130 13.61 0.08 -3.24
C THR A 130 13.93 -0.80 -2.02
N PHE A 131 13.75 -0.28 -0.80
CA PHE A 131 14.02 -1.02 0.44
C PHE A 131 12.75 -1.58 1.10
N GLY A 132 11.60 -1.50 0.44
CA GLY A 132 10.35 -2.06 0.93
C GLY A 132 9.43 -1.10 1.69
N LEU A 133 9.85 0.13 1.86
CA LEU A 133 9.07 1.14 2.59
C LEU A 133 8.32 2.09 1.67
#